data_fc37abbd9bc2d49501b74f3a8d632a58
#
_entry.id   fc37abbd9bc2d49501b74f3a8d632a58
#
_cell.length_a   1.000
_cell.length_b   1.000
_cell.length_c   1.000
_cell.angle_alpha   90.00
_cell.angle_beta   90.00
_cell.angle_gamma   90.00
#
_symmetry.space_group_name_H-M   'P 1'
#
loop_
_entity.id
_entity.type
_entity.pdbx_description
1 polymer ?
#
loop_
_entity_poly.entity_id
_entity_poly.type
_entity_poly.pdbx_seq_one_letter_code
_entity_poly.pdbx_strand_id
1 'polypeptide(L)'
;MLKSLFSSSIRADVLSLLLNSPDEKFYVREIAKLLRKNPSGIKRELDNLEKMGIVYSERVANLRYFRADKNSPLFSELRNLITKSLGLPGALKAVLRTAGAKAAFIYGPYAEGEAVDTVDLMVIGAEEDLVKEFRKVERKFGCRIQWIEMDEDEYKGKRRKKDASLRRVLQGKRINLVGRA
;
A
#
# COMPACT_ATOMS: atom_id res chain seq x y z
N MET A 1 4.21 6.21 8.42
CA MET A 1 2.97 6.57 9.11
C MET A 1 2.38 5.43 9.92
N LEU A 2 1.99 4.27 9.37
CA LEU A 2 1.38 3.17 10.15
C LEU A 2 2.30 2.65 11.28
N LYS A 3 3.60 2.52 11.02
CA LYS A 3 4.58 2.10 12.04
C LYS A 3 4.71 3.07 13.21
N SER A 4 4.41 4.34 13.00
CA SER A 4 4.40 5.36 14.06
C SER A 4 3.09 5.36 14.84
N LEU A 5 1.99 4.92 14.23
CA LEU A 5 0.70 4.78 14.90
C LEU A 5 0.66 3.57 15.84
N PHE A 6 1.31 2.48 15.43
CA PHE A 6 1.46 1.29 16.26
C PHE A 6 2.83 1.32 16.94
N SER A 7 2.88 1.20 18.24
CA SER A 7 4.10 1.14 19.05
C SER A 7 5.03 -0.03 18.67
N SER A 8 4.56 -0.97 17.86
CA SER A 8 5.30 -2.12 17.33
C SER A 8 5.29 -2.14 15.82
N SER A 9 6.47 -2.05 15.21
CA SER A 9 6.63 -2.20 13.75
C SER A 9 6.22 -3.60 13.27
N ILE A 10 6.38 -4.62 14.11
CA ILE A 10 5.97 -6.00 13.81
C ILE A 10 4.44 -6.06 13.74
N ARG A 11 3.73 -5.42 14.68
CA ARG A 11 2.27 -5.35 14.68
C ARG A 11 1.73 -4.72 13.39
N ALA A 12 2.29 -3.59 12.98
CA ALA A 12 1.90 -2.91 11.75
C ALA A 12 2.09 -3.81 10.51
N ASP A 13 3.23 -4.49 10.43
CA ASP A 13 3.56 -5.37 9.30
C ASP A 13 2.67 -6.63 9.28
N VAL A 14 2.39 -7.25 10.44
CA VAL A 14 1.50 -8.42 10.58
C VAL A 14 0.05 -8.06 10.23
N LEU A 15 -0.46 -6.96 10.77
CA LEU A 15 -1.81 -6.46 10.43
C LEU A 15 -1.93 -6.18 8.93
N SER A 16 -0.91 -5.54 8.34
CA SER A 16 -0.89 -5.27 6.90
C SER A 16 -0.97 -6.54 6.07
N LEU A 17 -0.22 -7.57 6.42
CA LEU A 17 -0.24 -8.86 5.72
C LEU A 17 -1.61 -9.52 5.82
N LEU A 18 -2.11 -9.72 7.04
CA LEU A 18 -3.33 -10.49 7.28
C LEU A 18 -4.61 -9.77 6.79
N LEU A 19 -4.70 -8.45 6.97
CA LEU A 19 -5.88 -7.70 6.55
C LEU A 19 -5.94 -7.40 5.04
N ASN A 20 -4.80 -7.44 4.34
CA ASN A 20 -4.77 -7.36 2.87
C ASN A 20 -5.03 -8.72 2.19
N SER A 21 -4.78 -9.83 2.90
CA SER A 21 -5.07 -11.20 2.43
C SER A 21 -5.98 -11.93 3.42
N PRO A 22 -7.23 -11.46 3.65
CA PRO A 22 -8.07 -11.96 4.74
C PRO A 22 -8.57 -13.39 4.55
N ASP A 23 -8.51 -13.90 3.33
CA ASP A 23 -8.91 -15.26 2.98
C ASP A 23 -7.76 -16.26 3.08
N GLU A 24 -6.54 -15.76 3.18
CA GLU A 24 -5.34 -16.59 3.30
C GLU A 24 -5.03 -16.85 4.78
N LYS A 25 -4.43 -18.03 5.03
CA LYS A 25 -3.95 -18.42 6.34
C LYS A 25 -2.44 -18.61 6.31
N PHE A 26 -1.79 -18.16 7.35
CA PHE A 26 -0.33 -18.17 7.47
C PHE A 26 0.10 -18.75 8.82
N TYR A 27 1.21 -19.49 8.84
CA TYR A 27 1.81 -19.92 10.10
C TYR A 27 3.02 -19.00 10.46
N VAL A 28 3.42 -19.02 11.74
CA VAL A 28 4.40 -18.07 12.29
C VAL A 28 5.70 -17.96 11.47
N ARG A 29 6.28 -19.10 11.07
CA ARG A 29 7.55 -19.11 10.32
C ARG A 29 7.40 -18.52 8.92
N GLU A 30 6.26 -18.74 8.29
CA GLU A 30 5.93 -18.18 6.98
C GLU A 30 5.84 -16.67 7.04
N ILE A 31 5.06 -16.13 8.00
CA ILE A 31 4.95 -14.68 8.23
C ILE A 31 6.34 -14.08 8.52
N ALA A 32 7.13 -14.75 9.35
CA ALA A 32 8.48 -14.31 9.69
C ALA A 32 9.38 -14.20 8.45
N LYS A 33 9.30 -15.17 7.54
CA LYS A 33 10.04 -15.16 6.27
C LYS A 33 9.55 -14.05 5.34
N LEU A 34 8.23 -13.92 5.14
CA LEU A 34 7.61 -12.89 4.28
C LEU A 34 7.95 -11.48 4.75
N LEU A 35 7.89 -11.23 6.05
CA LEU A 35 8.13 -9.92 6.64
C LEU A 35 9.59 -9.64 6.99
N ARG A 36 10.48 -10.63 6.86
CA ARG A 36 11.89 -10.59 7.29
C ARG A 36 12.02 -10.16 8.75
N LYS A 37 11.25 -10.80 9.63
CA LYS A 37 11.18 -10.51 11.07
C LYS A 37 11.46 -11.76 11.89
N ASN A 38 11.78 -11.54 13.18
CA ASN A 38 12.01 -12.63 14.12
C ASN A 38 10.71 -13.41 14.42
N PRO A 39 10.70 -14.75 14.31
CA PRO A 39 9.52 -15.59 14.58
C PRO A 39 8.92 -15.40 15.98
N SER A 40 9.74 -15.18 17.02
CA SER A 40 9.24 -14.97 18.39
C SER A 40 8.47 -13.65 18.53
N GLY A 41 8.92 -12.59 17.85
CA GLY A 41 8.21 -11.32 17.79
C GLY A 41 6.88 -11.44 17.03
N ILE A 42 6.88 -12.16 15.90
CA ILE A 42 5.66 -12.46 15.14
C ILE A 42 4.65 -13.23 16.00
N LYS A 43 5.09 -14.31 16.65
CA LYS A 43 4.22 -15.11 17.54
C LYS A 43 3.57 -14.26 18.62
N ARG A 44 4.37 -13.45 19.32
CA ARG A 44 3.85 -12.56 20.37
C ARG A 44 2.78 -11.60 19.87
N GLU A 45 3.02 -10.98 18.70
CA GLU A 45 2.02 -10.07 18.12
C GLU A 45 0.76 -10.79 17.62
N LEU A 46 0.88 -11.99 17.05
CA LEU A 46 -0.28 -12.80 16.67
C LEU A 46 -1.11 -13.21 17.89
N ASP A 47 -0.47 -13.65 18.97
CA ASP A 47 -1.16 -13.98 20.23
C ASP A 47 -1.87 -12.75 20.83
N ASN A 48 -1.28 -11.55 20.72
CA ASN A 48 -1.92 -10.30 21.14
C ASN A 48 -3.12 -9.94 20.26
N LEU A 49 -2.97 -10.03 18.93
CA LEU A 49 -4.05 -9.72 17.99
C LEU A 49 -5.23 -10.70 18.12
N GLU A 50 -4.95 -11.95 18.44
CA GLU A 50 -5.97 -12.96 18.71
C GLU A 50 -6.75 -12.66 19.99
N LYS A 51 -6.06 -12.27 21.08
CA LYS A 51 -6.72 -11.81 22.32
C LYS A 51 -7.61 -10.58 22.08
N MET A 52 -7.29 -9.75 21.12
CA MET A 52 -8.06 -8.57 20.72
C MET A 52 -9.22 -8.92 19.76
N GLY A 53 -9.38 -10.18 19.34
CA GLY A 53 -10.39 -10.60 18.39
C GLY A 53 -10.23 -10.03 16.98
N ILE A 54 -8.99 -9.66 16.60
CA ILE A 54 -8.68 -9.16 15.26
C ILE A 54 -8.23 -10.30 14.33
N VAL A 55 -7.61 -11.30 14.93
CA VAL A 55 -7.07 -12.48 14.26
C VAL A 55 -7.60 -13.70 14.98
N TYR A 56 -7.84 -14.76 14.27
CA TYR A 56 -8.10 -16.06 14.87
C TYR A 56 -7.15 -17.12 14.34
N SER A 57 -6.98 -18.19 15.11
CA SER A 57 -6.12 -19.29 14.74
C SER A 57 -6.84 -20.63 14.68
N GLU A 58 -6.37 -21.50 13.81
CA GLU A 58 -6.78 -22.89 13.72
C GLU A 58 -5.55 -23.80 13.70
N ARG A 59 -5.68 -25.00 14.24
CA ARG A 59 -4.63 -26.03 14.14
C ARG A 59 -4.93 -26.97 12.97
N VAL A 60 -3.94 -27.14 12.11
CA VAL A 60 -3.97 -28.13 11.03
C VAL A 60 -2.71 -28.98 11.20
N ALA A 61 -2.90 -30.23 11.55
CA ALA A 61 -1.82 -31.13 11.97
C ALA A 61 -0.98 -30.51 13.11
N ASN A 62 0.34 -30.37 12.92
CA ASN A 62 1.26 -29.82 13.92
C ASN A 62 1.49 -28.29 13.78
N LEU A 63 0.77 -27.61 12.87
CA LEU A 63 0.94 -26.21 12.61
C LEU A 63 -0.27 -25.42 13.10
N ARG A 64 0.00 -24.24 13.66
CA ARG A 64 -1.02 -23.25 14.02
C ARG A 64 -1.01 -22.16 12.96
N TYR A 65 -2.15 -22.07 12.24
CA TYR A 65 -2.38 -21.06 11.22
C TYR A 65 -3.19 -19.91 11.78
N PHE A 66 -2.89 -18.71 11.32
CA PHE A 66 -3.55 -17.49 11.70
C PHE A 66 -4.13 -16.81 10.47
N ARG A 67 -5.30 -16.22 10.61
CA ARG A 67 -5.90 -15.34 9.59
C ARG A 67 -6.71 -14.22 10.23
N ALA A 68 -7.01 -13.17 9.46
CA ALA A 68 -7.85 -12.08 9.92
C ALA A 68 -9.26 -12.57 10.26
N ASP A 69 -9.79 -12.10 11.37
CA ASP A 69 -11.20 -12.36 11.72
C ASP A 69 -12.09 -11.32 11.01
N LYS A 70 -12.78 -11.78 9.96
CA LYS A 70 -13.73 -10.92 9.21
C LYS A 70 -14.98 -10.54 10.01
N ASN A 71 -15.28 -11.25 11.08
CA ASN A 71 -16.41 -10.97 11.98
C ASN A 71 -16.03 -9.99 13.09
N SER A 72 -14.74 -9.65 13.20
CA SER A 72 -14.30 -8.65 14.17
C SER A 72 -14.95 -7.29 13.87
N PRO A 73 -15.53 -6.61 14.88
CA PRO A 73 -16.13 -5.30 14.70
C PRO A 73 -15.12 -4.23 14.23
N LEU A 74 -13.82 -4.50 14.40
CA LEU A 74 -12.74 -3.61 13.97
C LEU A 74 -12.15 -3.98 12.60
N PHE A 75 -12.64 -5.06 11.96
CA PHE A 75 -12.03 -5.56 10.73
C PHE A 75 -12.06 -4.54 9.59
N SER A 76 -13.22 -3.96 9.32
CA SER A 76 -13.39 -2.97 8.23
C SER A 76 -12.56 -1.71 8.47
N GLU A 77 -12.57 -1.18 9.69
CA GLU A 77 -11.85 0.03 10.07
C GLU A 77 -10.34 -0.17 10.00
N LEU A 78 -9.84 -1.27 10.57
CA LEU A 78 -8.41 -1.59 10.52
C LEU A 78 -7.95 -1.89 9.08
N ARG A 79 -8.77 -2.59 8.31
CA ARG A 79 -8.47 -2.85 6.90
C ARG A 79 -8.42 -1.56 6.09
N ASN A 80 -9.37 -0.65 6.30
CA ASN A 80 -9.39 0.66 5.66
C ASN A 80 -8.16 1.49 6.06
N LEU A 81 -7.82 1.52 7.35
CA LEU A 81 -6.65 2.22 7.87
C LEU A 81 -5.36 1.70 7.21
N ILE A 82 -5.18 0.38 7.19
CA ILE A 82 -3.99 -0.26 6.60
C ILE A 82 -3.95 -0.07 5.09
N THR A 83 -5.09 -0.23 4.45
CA THR A 83 -5.27 -0.02 3.02
C THR A 83 -4.87 1.39 2.62
N LYS A 84 -5.39 2.41 3.32
CA LYS A 84 -5.02 3.82 3.07
C LYS A 84 -3.53 4.08 3.33
N SER A 85 -2.92 3.43 4.31
CA SER A 85 -1.56 3.76 4.74
C SER A 85 -0.43 2.94 4.12
N LEU A 86 -0.67 1.72 3.67
CA LEU A 86 0.38 0.82 3.13
C LEU A 86 -0.01 0.10 1.83
N GLY A 87 -1.28 -0.16 1.59
CA GLY A 87 -1.75 -0.98 0.46
C GLY A 87 -1.90 -0.22 -0.84
N LEU A 88 -2.31 1.06 -0.78
CA LEU A 88 -2.57 1.86 -1.97
C LEU A 88 -1.32 2.06 -2.85
N PRO A 89 -0.15 2.47 -2.32
CA PRO A 89 1.06 2.57 -3.16
C PRO A 89 1.46 1.23 -3.80
N GLY A 90 1.28 0.12 -3.08
CA GLY A 90 1.55 -1.23 -3.61
C GLY A 90 0.59 -1.61 -4.75
N ALA A 91 -0.69 -1.34 -4.59
CA ALA A 91 -1.70 -1.59 -5.63
C ALA A 91 -1.46 -0.73 -6.87
N LEU A 92 -1.20 0.57 -6.69
CA LEU A 92 -0.85 1.47 -7.78
C LEU A 92 0.42 1.02 -8.50
N LYS A 93 1.44 0.62 -7.75
CA LYS A 93 2.69 0.10 -8.33
C LYS A 93 2.45 -1.14 -9.21
N ALA A 94 1.58 -2.05 -8.79
CA ALA A 94 1.24 -3.24 -9.58
C ALA A 94 0.55 -2.86 -10.89
N VAL A 95 -0.48 -2.02 -10.82
CA VAL A 95 -1.21 -1.52 -12.00
C VAL A 95 -0.27 -0.83 -12.99
N LEU A 96 0.55 0.10 -12.50
CA LEU A 96 1.46 0.88 -13.33
C LEU A 96 2.55 0.04 -14.00
N ARG A 97 3.02 -1.00 -13.33
CA ARG A 97 3.97 -1.96 -13.94
C ARG A 97 3.32 -2.77 -15.06
N THR A 98 2.10 -3.23 -14.84
CA THR A 98 1.34 -3.98 -15.87
C THR A 98 1.06 -3.10 -17.07
N ALA A 99 0.75 -1.81 -16.86
CA ALA A 99 0.52 -0.83 -17.92
C ALA A 99 1.81 -0.31 -18.61
N GLY A 100 2.96 -0.88 -18.29
CA GLY A 100 4.23 -0.51 -18.95
C GLY A 100 4.79 0.86 -18.58
N ALA A 101 4.27 1.51 -17.52
CA ALA A 101 4.74 2.84 -17.12
C ALA A 101 6.26 2.86 -16.86
N LYS A 102 6.96 3.81 -17.47
CA LYS A 102 8.42 3.98 -17.34
C LYS A 102 8.79 4.61 -16.02
N ALA A 103 8.01 5.60 -15.56
CA ALA A 103 8.14 6.17 -14.23
C ALA A 103 6.78 6.59 -13.69
N ALA A 104 6.58 6.47 -12.38
CA ALA A 104 5.39 6.98 -11.71
C ALA A 104 5.65 7.24 -10.24
N PHE A 105 5.02 8.26 -9.68
CA PHE A 105 5.13 8.61 -8.28
C PHE A 105 3.88 9.34 -7.77
N ILE A 106 3.56 9.14 -6.50
CA ILE A 106 2.56 9.92 -5.78
C ILE A 106 3.22 11.20 -5.28
N TYR A 107 2.50 12.32 -5.35
CA TYR A 107 2.94 13.62 -4.84
C TYR A 107 1.81 14.31 -4.05
N GLY A 108 2.06 15.52 -3.57
CA GLY A 108 1.08 16.32 -2.83
C GLY A 108 0.79 15.80 -1.43
N PRO A 109 -0.38 16.16 -0.85
CA PRO A 109 -0.68 15.95 0.56
C PRO A 109 -0.57 14.49 1.01
N TYR A 110 -1.00 13.54 0.17
CA TYR A 110 -0.83 12.10 0.48
C TYR A 110 0.64 11.70 0.67
N ALA A 111 1.53 12.19 -0.20
CA ALA A 111 2.97 11.91 -0.10
C ALA A 111 3.62 12.59 1.13
N GLU A 112 3.04 13.66 1.62
CA GLU A 112 3.44 14.36 2.84
C GLU A 112 2.96 13.66 4.10
N GLY A 113 2.06 12.69 3.97
CA GLY A 113 1.55 11.88 5.05
C GLY A 113 0.21 12.36 5.61
N GLU A 114 -0.47 13.25 4.89
CA GLU A 114 -1.79 13.73 5.27
C GLU A 114 -2.88 12.69 4.99
N ALA A 115 -3.90 12.68 5.82
CA ALA A 115 -5.10 11.88 5.60
C ALA A 115 -6.00 12.61 4.59
N VAL A 116 -5.95 12.18 3.33
CA VAL A 116 -6.72 12.78 2.24
C VAL A 116 -7.49 11.70 1.47
N ASP A 117 -8.62 12.08 0.91
CA ASP A 117 -9.46 11.20 0.10
C ASP A 117 -9.03 11.20 -1.39
N THR A 118 -8.17 12.13 -1.79
CA THR A 118 -7.65 12.24 -3.15
C THR A 118 -6.14 12.02 -3.16
N VAL A 119 -5.66 11.22 -4.08
CA VAL A 119 -4.25 10.89 -4.25
C VAL A 119 -3.77 11.40 -5.60
N ASP A 120 -2.82 12.33 -5.56
CA ASP A 120 -2.22 12.91 -6.75
C ASP A 120 -1.10 12.03 -7.27
N LEU A 121 -1.18 11.66 -8.55
CA LEU A 121 -0.28 10.72 -9.19
C LEU A 121 0.30 11.29 -10.48
N MET A 122 1.59 11.17 -10.65
CA MET A 122 2.27 11.42 -11.91
C MET A 122 2.61 10.10 -12.59
N VAL A 123 2.25 9.96 -13.87
CA VAL A 123 2.54 8.78 -14.69
C VAL A 123 3.27 9.20 -15.94
N ILE A 124 4.34 8.51 -16.28
CA ILE A 124 5.19 8.81 -17.43
C ILE A 124 5.36 7.55 -18.26
N GLY A 125 5.00 7.64 -19.53
CA GLY A 125 5.21 6.58 -20.53
C GLY A 125 4.43 5.31 -20.25
N ALA A 126 3.15 5.40 -19.85
CA ALA A 126 2.25 4.25 -19.80
C ALA A 126 1.86 3.84 -21.22
N GLU A 127 1.76 2.54 -21.47
CA GLU A 127 1.44 1.95 -22.78
C GLU A 127 -0.03 1.53 -22.84
N GLU A 128 -0.69 1.33 -21.71
CA GLU A 128 -2.08 0.90 -21.60
C GLU A 128 -2.96 1.93 -20.88
N ASP A 129 -4.27 1.90 -21.18
CA ASP A 129 -5.27 2.75 -20.53
C ASP A 129 -5.40 2.41 -19.03
N LEU A 130 -5.16 3.39 -18.20
CA LEU A 130 -5.17 3.27 -16.74
C LEU A 130 -6.56 3.48 -16.12
N VAL A 131 -7.52 4.05 -16.84
CA VAL A 131 -8.84 4.46 -16.30
C VAL A 131 -9.56 3.32 -15.60
N LYS A 132 -9.66 2.17 -16.26
CA LYS A 132 -10.38 1.00 -15.73
C LYS A 132 -9.73 0.44 -14.47
N GLU A 133 -8.40 0.35 -14.47
CA GLU A 133 -7.64 -0.20 -13.35
C GLU A 133 -7.62 0.77 -12.16
N PHE A 134 -7.46 2.07 -12.40
CA PHE A 134 -7.54 3.07 -11.34
C PHE A 134 -8.92 3.10 -10.69
N ARG A 135 -10.00 2.98 -11.44
CA ARG A 135 -11.35 2.86 -10.87
C ARG A 135 -11.53 1.63 -9.96
N LYS A 136 -10.84 0.51 -10.25
CA LYS A 136 -10.84 -0.65 -9.35
C LYS A 136 -10.08 -0.34 -8.06
N VAL A 137 -8.95 0.33 -8.18
CA VAL A 137 -8.15 0.77 -7.03
C VAL A 137 -8.94 1.76 -6.19
N GLU A 138 -9.56 2.79 -6.79
CA GLU A 138 -10.40 3.77 -6.10
C GLU A 138 -11.51 3.10 -5.28
N ARG A 139 -12.25 2.17 -5.89
CA ARG A 139 -13.31 1.43 -5.18
C ARG A 139 -12.77 0.56 -4.06
N LYS A 140 -11.64 -0.09 -4.27
CA LYS A 140 -11.01 -0.96 -3.27
C LYS A 140 -10.50 -0.15 -2.07
N PHE A 141 -9.98 1.04 -2.33
CA PHE A 141 -9.28 1.83 -1.32
C PHE A 141 -10.11 3.00 -0.76
N GLY A 142 -11.30 3.23 -1.32
CA GLY A 142 -12.19 4.32 -0.89
C GLY A 142 -11.55 5.69 -1.06
N CYS A 143 -10.74 5.88 -2.10
CA CYS A 143 -10.08 7.14 -2.42
C CYS A 143 -10.33 7.51 -3.88
N ARG A 144 -10.05 8.75 -4.25
CA ARG A 144 -9.97 9.21 -5.65
C ARG A 144 -8.52 9.24 -6.08
N ILE A 145 -8.25 8.87 -7.32
CA ILE A 145 -6.94 9.00 -7.94
C ILE A 145 -7.04 10.11 -8.99
N GLN A 146 -6.30 11.18 -8.76
CA GLN A 146 -6.14 12.24 -9.73
C GLN A 146 -4.75 12.12 -10.34
N TRP A 147 -4.67 11.88 -11.65
CA TRP A 147 -3.38 11.65 -12.29
C TRP A 147 -3.13 12.56 -13.47
N ILE A 148 -1.87 12.89 -13.63
CA ILE A 148 -1.33 13.54 -14.81
C ILE A 148 -0.52 12.48 -15.54
N GLU A 149 -0.85 12.27 -16.81
CA GLU A 149 -0.15 11.35 -17.69
C GLU A 149 0.56 12.14 -18.78
N MET A 150 1.78 11.74 -19.09
CA MET A 150 2.55 12.30 -20.18
C MET A 150 3.49 11.25 -20.77
N ASP A 151 3.86 11.39 -22.01
CA ASP A 151 4.91 10.58 -22.60
C ASP A 151 6.31 11.02 -22.11
N GLU A 152 7.31 10.20 -22.44
CA GLU A 152 8.69 10.48 -22.01
C GLU A 152 9.27 11.76 -22.64
N ASP A 153 8.91 12.08 -23.88
CA ASP A 153 9.47 13.22 -24.60
C ASP A 153 8.81 14.53 -24.10
N GLU A 154 7.52 14.49 -23.84
CA GLU A 154 6.81 15.59 -23.16
C GLU A 154 7.42 15.86 -21.79
N TYR A 155 7.62 14.81 -20.97
CA TYR A 155 8.25 14.93 -19.67
C TYR A 155 9.66 15.53 -19.75
N LYS A 156 10.51 15.01 -20.64
CA LYS A 156 11.86 15.53 -20.87
C LYS A 156 11.83 16.98 -21.36
N GLY A 157 10.88 17.29 -22.25
CA GLY A 157 10.66 18.64 -22.78
C GLY A 157 10.30 19.65 -21.70
N LYS A 158 9.30 19.35 -20.88
CA LYS A 158 8.85 20.17 -19.75
C LYS A 158 9.98 20.35 -18.71
N ARG A 159 10.72 19.28 -18.44
CA ARG A 159 11.84 19.32 -17.50
C ARG A 159 12.97 20.25 -18.01
N ARG A 160 13.32 20.19 -19.29
CA ARG A 160 14.31 21.11 -19.92
C ARG A 160 13.86 22.58 -19.88
N LYS A 161 12.59 22.82 -20.16
CA LYS A 161 11.98 24.16 -20.15
C LYS A 161 11.76 24.71 -18.74
N LYS A 162 12.07 23.93 -17.71
CA LYS A 162 11.84 24.29 -16.28
C LYS A 162 10.40 24.67 -16.02
N ASP A 163 9.44 23.91 -16.59
CA ASP A 163 8.02 24.13 -16.41
C ASP A 163 7.67 24.31 -14.93
N ALA A 164 6.94 25.39 -14.62
CA ALA A 164 6.68 25.79 -13.24
C ALA A 164 5.82 24.77 -12.48
N SER A 165 4.84 24.15 -13.17
CA SER A 165 3.95 23.15 -12.59
C SER A 165 4.69 21.85 -12.28
N LEU A 166 5.46 21.35 -13.26
CA LEU A 166 6.27 20.15 -13.08
C LEU A 166 7.35 20.38 -12.01
N ARG A 167 7.99 21.55 -12.00
CA ARG A 167 9.00 21.89 -10.99
C ARG A 167 8.42 21.85 -9.57
N ARG A 168 7.22 22.40 -9.35
CA ARG A 168 6.54 22.37 -8.04
C ARG A 168 6.32 20.94 -7.58
N VAL A 169 5.82 20.08 -8.46
CA VAL A 169 5.60 18.65 -8.17
C VAL A 169 6.91 17.94 -7.85
N LEU A 170 7.99 18.24 -8.58
CA LEU A 170 9.28 17.60 -8.39
C LEU A 170 10.04 18.08 -7.14
N GLN A 171 9.73 19.25 -6.61
CA GLN A 171 10.35 19.79 -5.38
C GLN A 171 9.72 19.27 -4.10
N GLY A 172 8.45 18.83 -4.13
CA GLY A 172 7.73 18.28 -2.98
C GLY A 172 8.16 16.84 -2.60
N LYS A 173 7.64 16.37 -1.47
CA LYS A 173 7.79 14.96 -1.10
C LYS A 173 7.10 14.06 -2.13
N ARG A 174 7.70 12.91 -2.40
CA ARG A 174 7.20 11.95 -3.39
C ARG A 174 7.33 10.52 -2.89
N ILE A 175 6.37 9.68 -3.25
CA ILE A 175 6.44 8.24 -3.06
C ILE A 175 6.65 7.61 -4.43
N ASN A 176 7.86 7.19 -4.73
CA ASN A 176 8.18 6.54 -6.00
C ASN A 176 7.51 5.16 -6.07
N LEU A 177 6.80 4.91 -7.16
CA LEU A 177 6.10 3.65 -7.43
C LEU A 177 6.85 2.82 -8.48
N VAL A 178 7.17 3.44 -9.62
CA VAL A 178 7.88 2.81 -10.75
C VAL A 178 8.98 3.75 -11.20
N GLY A 179 10.12 3.21 -11.57
CA GLY A 179 11.25 3.98 -12.10
C GLY A 179 11.73 5.11 -11.17
N ARG A 180 12.55 6.00 -11.74
CA ARG A 180 12.92 7.28 -11.12
C ARG A 180 12.63 8.40 -12.12
N ALA A 181 11.84 9.37 -11.69
CA ALA A 181 11.54 10.58 -12.46
C ALA A 181 12.50 11.72 -12.16
#